data_0c6a39ea212f1fbe66484fd09ae52cd0
#
_entry.id   0c6a39ea212f1fbe66484fd09ae52cd0
#
_cell.length_a   1.000
_cell.length_b   1.000
_cell.length_c   1.000
_cell.angle_alpha   90.00
_cell.angle_beta   90.00
_cell.angle_gamma   90.00
#
_symmetry.space_group_name_H-M   'P 1'
#
loop_
_entity.id
_entity.type
_entity.pdbx_description
1 polymer ?
#
loop_
_entity_poly.entity_id
_entity_poly.type
_entity_poly.pdbx_seq_one_letter_code
_entity_poly.pdbx_strand_id
1 'polypeptide(L)'
;MHPKNKAGVCASCHAGGDKKFSLTFTHKPASPVERPIAYWVDMLFELFVIVVLIPMFAYTLLDALIMCVLLCTGALDKELEGVEGHVRRWDVHQIIQHLLFMGSVMLLMLSGLPLKGSGGMLAPIIMRLLGGTDSAGLLHRVAGMLMLFAVAYHLLYLFIRFLLGYRRTEMLPSFKDFVDFYQMLLFLLRLRREPPKMGRYNFIEKFLYWAAGWGIIMMGITGMMLWRAQFVAEHLSPQLVEIAQAVHSHEAVLATFALLCFHVYFAHLRPDVFPMSMVWLTGKISLKEMKLRHALEYEQHEHRQLDG
;
A
#
# COMPACT_ATOMS: atom_id res chain seq x y z
N MET A 1 20.60 -8.33 -36.39
CA MET A 1 21.19 -9.46 -35.64
C MET A 1 20.36 -10.70 -35.91
N HIS A 2 20.96 -11.82 -36.38
CA HIS A 2 20.20 -13.02 -36.72
C HIS A 2 19.67 -13.67 -35.41
N PRO A 3 18.38 -14.05 -35.31
CA PRO A 3 17.78 -14.59 -34.07
C PRO A 3 18.53 -15.78 -33.46
N LYS A 4 19.17 -16.61 -34.31
CA LYS A 4 19.94 -17.79 -33.86
C LYS A 4 21.20 -17.46 -33.03
N ASN A 5 21.78 -16.25 -33.19
CA ASN A 5 23.01 -15.85 -32.49
C ASN A 5 22.76 -14.92 -31.28
N LYS A 6 21.52 -14.61 -30.97
CA LYS A 6 21.17 -13.64 -29.93
C LYS A 6 21.68 -14.09 -28.56
N ALA A 7 21.56 -15.37 -28.23
CA ALA A 7 22.03 -15.92 -26.94
C ALA A 7 23.55 -15.77 -26.75
N GLY A 8 24.37 -16.08 -27.79
CA GLY A 8 25.80 -15.92 -27.70
C GLY A 8 26.26 -14.48 -27.52
N VAL A 9 25.55 -13.54 -28.15
CA VAL A 9 25.82 -12.10 -27.97
C VAL A 9 25.45 -11.64 -26.57
N CYS A 10 24.31 -12.13 -26.00
CA CYS A 10 23.95 -11.81 -24.62
C CYS A 10 24.98 -12.38 -23.64
N ALA A 11 25.45 -13.60 -23.85
CA ALA A 11 26.41 -14.27 -22.97
C ALA A 11 27.79 -13.60 -22.94
N SER A 12 28.16 -12.84 -23.96
CA SER A 12 29.44 -12.09 -23.99
C SER A 12 29.49 -10.94 -22.98
N CYS A 13 28.34 -10.41 -22.56
CA CYS A 13 28.25 -9.32 -21.58
C CYS A 13 27.55 -9.76 -20.27
N HIS A 14 26.70 -10.78 -20.37
CA HIS A 14 25.92 -11.29 -19.21
C HIS A 14 26.34 -12.73 -18.95
N ALA A 15 27.15 -12.95 -17.91
CA ALA A 15 27.53 -14.28 -17.47
C ALA A 15 26.30 -15.18 -17.25
N GLY A 16 26.22 -16.32 -17.93
CA GLY A 16 25.05 -17.20 -17.92
C GLY A 16 23.89 -16.79 -18.83
N GLY A 17 24.07 -15.75 -19.68
CA GLY A 17 23.08 -15.34 -20.69
C GLY A 17 22.86 -16.44 -21.73
N ASP A 18 21.74 -17.15 -21.61
CA ASP A 18 21.32 -18.22 -22.53
C ASP A 18 20.24 -17.75 -23.53
N LYS A 19 19.71 -18.68 -24.31
CA LYS A 19 18.60 -18.41 -25.24
C LYS A 19 17.38 -17.85 -24.47
N LYS A 20 17.18 -18.28 -23.25
CA LYS A 20 16.05 -17.92 -22.40
C LYS A 20 16.17 -16.48 -21.93
N PHE A 21 17.35 -16.08 -21.45
CA PHE A 21 17.67 -14.70 -21.12
C PHE A 21 17.45 -13.78 -22.33
N SER A 22 17.86 -14.21 -23.51
CA SER A 22 17.73 -13.42 -24.74
C SER A 22 16.29 -13.20 -25.22
N LEU A 23 15.33 -14.00 -24.73
CA LEU A 23 13.90 -13.83 -25.02
C LEU A 23 13.21 -12.83 -24.08
N THR A 24 13.72 -12.69 -22.86
CA THR A 24 13.08 -11.88 -21.81
C THR A 24 13.62 -10.45 -21.73
N PHE A 25 14.83 -10.20 -22.24
CA PHE A 25 15.48 -8.89 -22.14
C PHE A 25 15.85 -8.32 -23.50
N THR A 26 15.76 -7.00 -23.61
CA THR A 26 16.13 -6.24 -24.81
C THR A 26 16.79 -4.92 -24.41
N HIS A 27 17.80 -4.51 -25.19
CA HIS A 27 18.43 -3.19 -25.05
C HIS A 27 17.73 -2.09 -25.87
N LYS A 28 16.66 -2.44 -26.59
CA LYS A 28 15.88 -1.44 -27.32
C LYS A 28 15.16 -0.52 -26.32
N PRO A 29 15.27 0.80 -26.47
CA PRO A 29 14.57 1.73 -25.61
C PRO A 29 13.05 1.56 -25.74
N ALA A 30 12.32 1.78 -24.66
CA ALA A 30 10.88 1.94 -24.74
C ALA A 30 10.60 3.24 -25.51
N SER A 31 10.10 3.12 -26.72
CA SER A 31 9.75 4.24 -27.59
C SER A 31 8.51 3.91 -28.41
N PRO A 32 7.79 4.92 -28.92
CA PRO A 32 6.60 4.68 -29.75
C PRO A 32 6.87 3.83 -31.00
N VAL A 33 8.13 3.80 -31.48
CA VAL A 33 8.53 3.10 -32.70
C VAL A 33 9.09 1.71 -32.40
N GLU A 34 10.00 1.60 -31.41
CA GLU A 34 10.72 0.36 -31.13
C GLU A 34 9.93 -0.63 -30.28
N ARG A 35 9.25 -0.12 -29.25
CA ARG A 35 8.44 -0.92 -28.30
C ARG A 35 7.19 -0.13 -27.88
N PRO A 36 6.21 0.05 -28.77
CA PRO A 36 5.06 0.92 -28.52
C PRO A 36 4.23 0.51 -27.31
N ILE A 37 3.98 -0.78 -27.12
CA ILE A 37 3.17 -1.27 -25.99
C ILE A 37 3.85 -0.94 -24.65
N ALA A 38 5.13 -1.29 -24.50
CA ALA A 38 5.88 -0.98 -23.28
C ALA A 38 5.94 0.52 -23.01
N TYR A 39 6.16 1.33 -24.07
CA TYR A 39 6.19 2.79 -23.96
C TYR A 39 4.86 3.37 -23.43
N TRP A 40 3.73 2.96 -24.03
CA TRP A 40 2.44 3.48 -23.61
C TRP A 40 2.02 3.00 -22.21
N VAL A 41 2.36 1.75 -21.85
CA VAL A 41 2.12 1.22 -20.50
C VAL A 41 2.94 1.98 -19.47
N ASP A 42 4.24 2.18 -19.71
CA ASP A 42 5.09 2.97 -18.82
C ASP A 42 4.53 4.38 -18.62
N MET A 43 4.23 5.09 -19.74
CA MET A 43 3.71 6.46 -19.68
C MET A 43 2.37 6.54 -18.93
N LEU A 44 1.45 5.60 -19.18
CA LEU A 44 0.15 5.57 -18.49
C LEU A 44 0.31 5.32 -16.99
N PHE A 45 1.20 4.41 -16.61
CA PHE A 45 1.46 4.15 -15.20
C PHE A 45 2.21 5.30 -14.52
N GLU A 46 3.17 5.95 -15.17
CA GLU A 46 3.79 7.17 -14.65
C GLU A 46 2.75 8.26 -14.39
N LEU A 47 1.87 8.51 -15.38
CA LEU A 47 0.79 9.47 -15.22
C LEU A 47 -0.16 9.07 -14.07
N PHE A 48 -0.53 7.80 -13.97
CA PHE A 48 -1.37 7.27 -12.90
C PHE A 48 -0.74 7.49 -11.52
N VAL A 49 0.55 7.17 -11.36
CA VAL A 49 1.30 7.41 -10.12
C VAL A 49 1.26 8.89 -9.73
N ILE A 50 1.51 9.79 -10.69
CA ILE A 50 1.49 11.24 -10.45
C ILE A 50 0.08 11.71 -10.04
N VAL A 51 -0.95 11.30 -10.78
CA VAL A 51 -2.35 11.67 -10.52
C VAL A 51 -2.85 11.17 -9.18
N VAL A 52 -2.35 10.05 -8.68
CA VAL A 52 -2.71 9.52 -7.36
C VAL A 52 -1.87 10.17 -6.26
N LEU A 53 -0.55 10.22 -6.40
CA LEU A 53 0.34 10.69 -5.33
C LEU A 53 0.23 12.18 -5.05
N ILE A 54 0.07 13.03 -6.07
CA ILE A 54 -0.02 14.48 -5.85
C ILE A 54 -1.23 14.86 -4.99
N PRO A 55 -2.47 14.44 -5.30
CA PRO A 55 -3.62 14.72 -4.43
C PRO A 55 -3.52 14.10 -3.04
N MET A 56 -2.97 12.88 -2.92
CA MET A 56 -2.74 12.25 -1.62
C MET A 56 -1.79 13.06 -0.76
N PHE A 57 -0.67 13.51 -1.34
CA PHE A 57 0.31 14.32 -0.61
C PHE A 57 -0.26 15.70 -0.24
N ALA A 58 -0.97 16.35 -1.16
CA ALA A 58 -1.64 17.63 -0.90
C ALA A 58 -2.69 17.50 0.22
N TYR A 59 -3.48 16.43 0.20
CA TYR A 59 -4.46 16.15 1.26
C TYR A 59 -3.77 15.92 2.62
N THR A 60 -2.71 15.10 2.66
CA THR A 60 -1.94 14.82 3.87
C THR A 60 -1.34 16.09 4.46
N LEU A 61 -0.74 16.95 3.62
CA LEU A 61 -0.16 18.22 4.04
C LEU A 61 -1.23 19.17 4.59
N LEU A 62 -2.37 19.28 3.91
CA LEU A 62 -3.48 20.11 4.35
C LEU A 62 -4.04 19.62 5.69
N ASP A 63 -4.25 18.32 5.87
CA ASP A 63 -4.68 17.73 7.14
C ASP A 63 -3.67 18.01 8.25
N ALA A 64 -2.38 17.81 7.99
CA ALA A 64 -1.32 18.07 8.97
C ALA A 64 -1.30 19.54 9.43
N LEU A 65 -1.40 20.49 8.49
CA LEU A 65 -1.44 21.92 8.81
C LEU A 65 -2.66 22.27 9.68
N ILE A 66 -3.83 21.78 9.33
CA ILE A 66 -5.05 22.06 10.08
C ILE A 66 -5.02 21.41 11.46
N MET A 67 -4.55 20.16 11.57
CA MET A 67 -4.42 19.48 12.86
C MET A 67 -3.41 20.17 13.78
N CYS A 68 -2.28 20.64 13.24
CA CYS A 68 -1.32 21.45 14.02
C CYS A 68 -1.97 22.76 14.53
N VAL A 69 -2.75 23.45 13.71
CA VAL A 69 -3.47 24.66 14.14
C VAL A 69 -4.46 24.34 15.26
N LEU A 70 -5.25 23.26 15.14
CA LEU A 70 -6.22 22.85 16.16
C LEU A 70 -5.55 22.47 17.50
N LEU A 71 -4.38 21.84 17.44
CA LEU A 71 -3.53 21.58 18.61
C LEU A 71 -3.02 22.87 19.24
N CYS A 72 -2.38 23.74 18.48
CA CYS A 72 -1.79 24.97 18.95
C CYS A 72 -2.84 25.93 19.56
N THR A 73 -4.08 25.88 19.10
CA THR A 73 -5.20 26.68 19.64
C THR A 73 -5.87 26.06 20.86
N GLY A 74 -5.49 24.83 21.27
CA GLY A 74 -6.13 24.10 22.35
C GLY A 74 -7.57 23.64 22.04
N ALA A 75 -8.00 23.71 20.80
CA ALA A 75 -9.35 23.31 20.41
C ALA A 75 -9.58 21.80 20.59
N LEU A 76 -8.58 20.98 20.29
CA LEU A 76 -8.58 19.53 20.49
C LEU A 76 -8.66 19.14 21.96
N ASP A 77 -7.89 19.85 22.83
CA ASP A 77 -7.84 19.55 24.26
C ASP A 77 -9.21 19.78 24.93
N LYS A 78 -9.89 20.88 24.55
CA LYS A 78 -11.24 21.17 25.03
C LYS A 78 -12.27 20.11 24.60
N GLU A 79 -12.17 19.63 23.37
CA GLU A 79 -13.08 18.60 22.86
C GLU A 79 -12.86 17.24 23.54
N LEU A 80 -11.63 16.95 23.97
CA LEU A 80 -11.22 15.68 24.57
C LEU A 80 -11.19 15.70 26.09
N GLU A 81 -11.58 16.80 26.73
CA GLU A 81 -11.61 16.91 28.18
C GLU A 81 -12.55 15.86 28.79
N GLY A 82 -12.04 15.13 29.78
CA GLY A 82 -12.79 14.04 30.47
C GLY A 82 -12.94 12.74 29.67
N VAL A 83 -12.41 12.64 28.45
CA VAL A 83 -12.46 11.41 27.64
C VAL A 83 -11.25 10.55 27.92
N GLU A 84 -11.43 9.45 28.69
CA GLU A 84 -10.36 8.53 29.04
C GLU A 84 -10.80 7.08 28.84
N GLY A 85 -9.82 6.18 28.57
CA GLY A 85 -10.06 4.76 28.44
C GLY A 85 -9.71 4.19 27.06
N HIS A 86 -9.88 2.88 26.93
CA HIS A 86 -9.58 2.12 25.72
C HIS A 86 -10.65 1.07 25.46
N VAL A 87 -10.96 0.84 24.21
CA VAL A 87 -11.91 -0.17 23.75
C VAL A 87 -11.25 -1.14 22.78
N ARG A 88 -11.61 -2.43 22.87
CA ARG A 88 -11.09 -3.44 21.93
C ARG A 88 -11.67 -3.22 20.54
N ARG A 89 -10.78 -3.01 19.56
CA ARG A 89 -11.11 -2.77 18.15
C ARG A 89 -10.75 -3.94 17.25
N TRP A 90 -9.55 -4.51 17.45
CA TRP A 90 -9.04 -5.64 16.68
C TRP A 90 -8.95 -6.89 17.55
N ASP A 91 -9.22 -8.03 16.93
CA ASP A 91 -8.92 -9.34 17.54
C ASP A 91 -7.46 -9.76 17.22
N VAL A 92 -7.04 -10.86 17.83
CA VAL A 92 -5.66 -11.36 17.67
C VAL A 92 -5.34 -11.75 16.23
N HIS A 93 -6.31 -12.30 15.48
CA HIS A 93 -6.12 -12.65 14.08
C HIS A 93 -5.84 -11.42 13.21
N GLN A 94 -6.55 -10.32 13.45
CA GLN A 94 -6.34 -9.05 12.73
C GLN A 94 -4.95 -8.46 13.03
N ILE A 95 -4.49 -8.55 14.28
CA ILE A 95 -3.13 -8.12 14.67
C ILE A 95 -2.07 -8.96 13.95
N ILE A 96 -2.18 -10.30 13.98
CA ILE A 96 -1.24 -11.19 13.31
C ILE A 96 -1.20 -10.93 11.80
N GLN A 97 -2.36 -10.78 11.17
CA GLN A 97 -2.46 -10.47 9.74
C GLN A 97 -1.75 -9.14 9.42
N HIS A 98 -1.99 -8.10 10.21
CA HIS A 98 -1.34 -6.81 10.00
C HIS A 98 0.19 -6.91 10.16
N LEU A 99 0.69 -7.63 11.15
CA LEU A 99 2.12 -7.85 11.34
C LEU A 99 2.75 -8.62 10.17
N LEU A 100 2.07 -9.64 9.65
CA LEU A 100 2.51 -10.38 8.47
C LEU A 100 2.56 -9.49 7.22
N PHE A 101 1.50 -8.68 6.99
CA PHE A 101 1.48 -7.70 5.90
C PHE A 101 2.59 -6.68 6.04
N MET A 102 2.72 -6.04 7.19
CA MET A 102 3.74 -5.03 7.46
C MET A 102 5.15 -5.60 7.23
N GLY A 103 5.47 -6.76 7.82
CA GLY A 103 6.79 -7.38 7.69
C GLY A 103 7.10 -7.76 6.24
N SER A 104 6.14 -8.38 5.52
CA SER A 104 6.34 -8.76 4.12
C SER A 104 6.49 -7.54 3.21
N VAL A 105 5.69 -6.48 3.39
CA VAL A 105 5.80 -5.24 2.60
C VAL A 105 7.15 -4.57 2.83
N MET A 106 7.60 -4.44 4.08
CA MET A 106 8.91 -3.83 4.38
C MET A 106 10.05 -4.60 3.71
N LEU A 107 10.04 -5.95 3.76
CA LEU A 107 11.04 -6.78 3.09
C LEU A 107 10.97 -6.64 1.56
N LEU A 108 9.76 -6.58 0.98
CA LEU A 108 9.55 -6.38 -0.46
C LEU A 108 10.07 -5.01 -0.91
N MET A 109 9.82 -3.95 -0.14
CA MET A 109 10.34 -2.61 -0.44
C MET A 109 11.86 -2.56 -0.35
N LEU A 110 12.45 -3.08 0.73
CA LEU A 110 13.89 -3.08 0.95
C LEU A 110 14.65 -3.89 -0.11
N SER A 111 14.07 -5.00 -0.60
CA SER A 111 14.69 -5.84 -1.62
C SER A 111 14.38 -5.40 -3.06
N GLY A 112 13.21 -4.79 -3.30
CA GLY A 112 12.72 -4.49 -4.64
C GLY A 112 13.09 -3.09 -5.15
N LEU A 113 12.98 -2.05 -4.30
CA LEU A 113 13.27 -0.67 -4.73
C LEU A 113 14.70 -0.46 -5.23
N PRO A 114 15.76 -1.05 -4.60
CA PRO A 114 17.11 -0.92 -5.11
C PRO A 114 17.31 -1.55 -6.48
N LEU A 115 16.52 -2.58 -6.84
CA LEU A 115 16.57 -3.20 -8.16
C LEU A 115 16.05 -2.24 -9.26
N LYS A 116 15.00 -1.45 -8.97
CA LYS A 116 14.50 -0.41 -9.90
C LYS A 116 15.43 0.79 -9.95
N GLY A 117 15.90 1.25 -8.81
CA GLY A 117 16.74 2.45 -8.65
C GLY A 117 18.24 2.16 -8.59
N SER A 118 18.76 1.20 -9.35
CA SER A 118 20.16 0.74 -9.30
C SER A 118 21.20 1.85 -9.52
N GLY A 119 20.85 2.94 -10.21
CA GLY A 119 21.68 4.14 -10.37
C GLY A 119 21.67 5.10 -9.18
N GLY A 120 20.81 4.90 -8.17
CA GLY A 120 20.71 5.77 -7.01
C GLY A 120 21.82 5.51 -5.98
N MET A 121 22.16 6.54 -5.18
CA MET A 121 23.23 6.47 -4.19
C MET A 121 23.02 5.41 -3.10
N LEU A 122 21.76 5.16 -2.70
CA LEU A 122 21.42 4.22 -1.63
C LEU A 122 21.33 2.76 -2.10
N ALA A 123 21.01 2.55 -3.37
CA ALA A 123 20.80 1.20 -3.90
C ALA A 123 22.03 0.27 -3.74
N PRO A 124 23.27 0.69 -4.06
CA PRO A 124 24.45 -0.15 -3.85
C PRO A 124 24.71 -0.49 -2.39
N ILE A 125 24.39 0.44 -1.48
CA ILE A 125 24.57 0.23 -0.03
C ILE A 125 23.57 -0.84 0.44
N ILE A 126 22.29 -0.68 0.11
CA ILE A 126 21.24 -1.63 0.50
C ILE A 126 21.52 -3.00 -0.10
N MET A 127 21.90 -3.07 -1.39
CA MET A 127 22.22 -4.33 -2.06
C MET A 127 23.41 -5.05 -1.41
N ARG A 128 24.44 -4.30 -1.00
CA ARG A 128 25.58 -4.87 -0.26
C ARG A 128 25.17 -5.43 1.09
N LEU A 129 24.31 -4.70 1.84
CA LEU A 129 23.77 -5.15 3.12
C LEU A 129 22.91 -6.41 2.99
N LEU A 130 22.21 -6.56 1.88
CA LEU A 130 21.38 -7.75 1.57
C LEU A 130 22.19 -8.93 1.04
N GLY A 131 23.53 -8.82 0.91
CA GLY A 131 24.39 -9.89 0.40
C GLY A 131 24.43 -10.00 -1.12
N GLY A 132 24.12 -8.93 -1.84
CA GLY A 132 24.15 -8.86 -3.31
C GLY A 132 22.79 -9.12 -3.96
N THR A 133 22.77 -9.05 -5.29
CA THR A 133 21.55 -9.14 -6.11
C THR A 133 20.84 -10.48 -5.98
N ASP A 134 21.59 -11.59 -5.89
CA ASP A 134 21.01 -12.94 -5.80
C ASP A 134 20.30 -13.15 -4.46
N SER A 135 20.93 -12.74 -3.36
CA SER A 135 20.36 -12.81 -2.01
C SER A 135 19.15 -11.87 -1.89
N ALA A 136 19.24 -10.65 -2.41
CA ALA A 136 18.12 -9.72 -2.47
C ALA A 136 16.95 -10.28 -3.29
N GLY A 137 17.23 -10.91 -4.44
CA GLY A 137 16.23 -11.56 -5.27
C GLY A 137 15.57 -12.77 -4.58
N LEU A 138 16.33 -13.56 -3.81
CA LEU A 138 15.77 -14.64 -3.00
C LEU A 138 14.87 -14.08 -1.89
N LEU A 139 15.36 -13.09 -1.15
CA LEU A 139 14.60 -12.43 -0.09
C LEU A 139 13.28 -11.85 -0.62
N HIS A 140 13.33 -11.19 -1.79
CA HIS A 140 12.15 -10.64 -2.45
C HIS A 140 11.10 -11.71 -2.75
N ARG A 141 11.51 -12.85 -3.29
CA ARG A 141 10.60 -13.97 -3.57
C ARG A 141 10.02 -14.59 -2.30
N VAL A 142 10.83 -14.79 -1.26
CA VAL A 142 10.37 -15.29 0.05
C VAL A 142 9.37 -14.33 0.67
N ALA A 143 9.66 -13.02 0.65
CA ALA A 143 8.75 -11.99 1.16
C ALA A 143 7.44 -11.93 0.34
N GLY A 144 7.52 -12.11 -0.99
CA GLY A 144 6.34 -12.23 -1.85
C GLY A 144 5.47 -13.45 -1.51
N MET A 145 6.07 -14.61 -1.24
CA MET A 145 5.34 -15.79 -0.80
C MET A 145 4.71 -15.59 0.59
N LEU A 146 5.41 -14.91 1.51
CA LEU A 146 4.85 -14.55 2.82
C LEU A 146 3.65 -13.61 2.68
N MET A 147 3.71 -12.64 1.76
CA MET A 147 2.59 -11.76 1.44
C MET A 147 1.38 -12.53 0.91
N LEU A 148 1.59 -13.46 -0.03
CA LEU A 148 0.51 -14.31 -0.58
C LEU A 148 -0.10 -15.21 0.51
N PHE A 149 0.73 -15.75 1.41
CA PHE A 149 0.24 -16.49 2.58
C PHE A 149 -0.61 -15.61 3.49
N ALA A 150 -0.19 -14.36 3.77
CA ALA A 150 -0.95 -13.40 4.58
C ALA A 150 -2.31 -13.08 3.94
N VAL A 151 -2.36 -12.93 2.61
CA VAL A 151 -3.64 -12.77 1.86
C VAL A 151 -4.53 -13.99 2.01
N ALA A 152 -3.99 -15.20 1.79
CA ALA A 152 -4.76 -16.43 1.93
C ALA A 152 -5.32 -16.58 3.36
N TYR A 153 -4.52 -16.27 4.36
CA TYR A 153 -4.95 -16.25 5.75
C TYR A 153 -6.07 -15.22 6.00
N HIS A 154 -5.93 -14.01 5.44
CA HIS A 154 -6.97 -12.97 5.55
C HIS A 154 -8.29 -13.42 4.91
N LEU A 155 -8.24 -13.95 3.69
CA LEU A 155 -9.43 -14.45 2.98
C LEU A 155 -10.10 -15.62 3.73
N LEU A 156 -9.29 -16.54 4.27
CA LEU A 156 -9.79 -17.65 5.09
C LEU A 156 -10.45 -17.13 6.38
N TYR A 157 -9.84 -16.15 7.05
CA TYR A 157 -10.42 -15.52 8.22
C TYR A 157 -11.77 -14.86 7.89
N LEU A 158 -11.86 -14.10 6.80
CA LEU A 158 -13.13 -13.48 6.37
C LEU A 158 -14.19 -14.54 6.03
N PHE A 159 -13.79 -15.60 5.35
CA PHE A 159 -14.69 -16.71 5.00
C PHE A 159 -15.26 -17.43 6.22
N ILE A 160 -14.40 -17.78 7.20
CA ILE A 160 -14.83 -18.39 8.46
C ILE A 160 -15.79 -17.44 9.22
N ARG A 161 -15.46 -16.15 9.31
CA ARG A 161 -16.32 -15.14 9.95
C ARG A 161 -17.69 -15.05 9.26
N PHE A 162 -17.72 -15.09 7.94
CA PHE A 162 -18.96 -15.10 7.17
C PHE A 162 -19.81 -16.35 7.46
N LEU A 163 -19.20 -17.55 7.52
CA LEU A 163 -19.89 -18.81 7.86
C LEU A 163 -20.46 -18.78 9.29
N LEU A 164 -19.78 -18.12 10.22
CA LEU A 164 -20.22 -17.95 11.60
C LEU A 164 -21.30 -16.85 11.78
N GLY A 165 -21.79 -16.26 10.69
CA GLY A 165 -22.86 -15.26 10.70
C GLY A 165 -22.40 -13.83 10.99
N TYR A 166 -21.10 -13.58 11.12
CA TYR A 166 -20.56 -12.23 11.31
C TYR A 166 -20.53 -11.46 9.99
N ARG A 167 -21.63 -10.87 9.59
CA ARG A 167 -21.72 -10.03 8.40
C ARG A 167 -21.32 -8.59 8.71
N ARG A 168 -20.02 -8.31 8.72
CA ARG A 168 -19.52 -6.94 8.88
C ARG A 168 -19.33 -6.31 7.51
N THR A 169 -20.26 -5.45 7.13
CA THR A 169 -20.25 -4.71 5.86
C THR A 169 -19.63 -3.32 5.97
N GLU A 170 -19.19 -2.93 7.19
CA GLU A 170 -18.70 -1.58 7.46
C GLU A 170 -17.43 -1.23 6.68
N MET A 171 -16.65 -2.24 6.23
CA MET A 171 -15.46 -2.04 5.38
C MET A 171 -15.79 -1.91 3.89
N LEU A 172 -17.04 -2.21 3.49
CA LEU A 172 -17.44 -2.03 2.09
C LEU A 172 -17.56 -0.53 1.76
N PRO A 173 -17.11 -0.12 0.56
CA PRO A 173 -17.32 1.23 0.08
C PRO A 173 -18.82 1.57 0.01
N SER A 174 -19.16 2.77 0.39
CA SER A 174 -20.52 3.29 0.36
C SER A 174 -20.57 4.70 -0.22
N PHE A 175 -21.73 5.14 -0.67
CA PHE A 175 -21.89 6.52 -1.14
C PHE A 175 -21.56 7.55 -0.05
N LYS A 176 -21.80 7.20 1.22
CA LYS A 176 -21.43 8.03 2.36
C LYS A 176 -19.93 8.34 2.39
N ASP A 177 -19.07 7.44 1.96
CA ASP A 177 -17.61 7.67 1.98
C ASP A 177 -17.19 8.82 1.06
N PHE A 178 -17.87 8.98 -0.09
CA PHE A 178 -17.66 10.14 -1.00
C PHE A 178 -18.17 11.44 -0.37
N VAL A 179 -19.32 11.39 0.30
CA VAL A 179 -19.88 12.54 1.03
C VAL A 179 -18.96 12.94 2.19
N ASP A 180 -18.47 11.97 2.96
CA ASP A 180 -17.54 12.19 4.08
C ASP A 180 -16.21 12.79 3.58
N PHE A 181 -15.66 12.27 2.47
CA PHE A 181 -14.46 12.83 1.83
C PHE A 181 -14.67 14.29 1.43
N TYR A 182 -15.78 14.59 0.72
CA TYR A 182 -16.09 15.95 0.30
C TYR A 182 -16.27 16.90 1.51
N GLN A 183 -17.01 16.47 2.53
CA GLN A 183 -17.21 17.25 3.75
C GLN A 183 -15.93 17.46 4.53
N MET A 184 -15.05 16.45 4.57
CA MET A 184 -13.73 16.57 5.21
C MET A 184 -12.86 17.58 4.43
N LEU A 185 -12.88 17.54 3.11
CA LEU A 185 -12.16 18.53 2.30
C LEU A 185 -12.65 19.95 2.56
N LEU A 186 -13.97 20.18 2.65
CA LEU A 186 -14.53 21.47 3.04
C LEU A 186 -14.11 21.91 4.44
N PHE A 187 -14.03 20.97 5.39
CA PHE A 187 -13.52 21.25 6.74
C PHE A 187 -12.04 21.66 6.72
N LEU A 188 -11.21 20.92 6.01
CA LEU A 188 -9.78 21.22 5.86
C LEU A 188 -9.55 22.57 5.16
N LEU A 189 -10.41 22.95 4.22
CA LEU A 189 -10.39 24.27 3.55
C LEU A 189 -11.03 25.39 4.38
N ARG A 190 -11.44 25.12 5.62
CA ARG A 190 -12.12 26.07 6.53
C ARG A 190 -13.48 26.59 5.99
N LEU A 191 -14.07 25.91 5.00
CA LEU A 191 -15.40 26.21 4.46
C LEU A 191 -16.52 25.55 5.28
N ARG A 192 -16.19 24.59 6.14
CA ARG A 192 -17.07 23.93 7.11
C ARG A 192 -16.47 24.04 8.51
N ARG A 193 -17.32 24.18 9.54
CA ARG A 193 -16.88 24.37 10.93
C ARG A 193 -16.51 23.05 11.61
N GLU A 194 -17.22 21.97 11.29
CA GLU A 194 -17.10 20.66 11.94
C GLU A 194 -16.72 19.59 10.92
N PRO A 195 -15.87 18.61 11.30
CA PRO A 195 -15.57 17.47 10.45
C PRO A 195 -16.80 16.57 10.29
N PRO A 196 -16.89 15.72 9.26
CA PRO A 196 -17.95 14.74 9.13
C PRO A 196 -17.85 13.69 10.21
N LYS A 197 -19.00 13.24 10.76
CA LYS A 197 -19.06 12.13 11.69
C LYS A 197 -18.91 10.82 10.95
N MET A 198 -17.82 10.10 11.23
CA MET A 198 -17.48 8.83 10.57
C MET A 198 -17.84 7.64 11.47
N GLY A 199 -18.14 6.50 10.83
CA GLY A 199 -18.44 5.25 11.51
C GLY A 199 -17.18 4.50 11.94
N ARG A 200 -17.34 3.18 12.16
CA ARG A 200 -16.23 2.31 12.59
C ARG A 200 -15.00 2.37 11.69
N TYR A 201 -15.20 2.46 10.39
CA TYR A 201 -14.12 2.70 9.43
C TYR A 201 -14.42 3.99 8.68
N ASN A 202 -13.45 4.89 8.67
CA ASN A 202 -13.54 6.12 7.90
C ASN A 202 -13.18 5.87 6.42
N PHE A 203 -13.48 6.83 5.56
CA PHE A 203 -13.24 6.69 4.12
C PHE A 203 -11.76 6.48 3.77
N ILE A 204 -10.80 7.02 4.57
CA ILE A 204 -9.36 6.83 4.37
C ILE A 204 -8.97 5.36 4.65
N GLU A 205 -9.44 4.78 5.75
CA GLU A 205 -9.19 3.39 6.11
C GLU A 205 -9.78 2.43 5.07
N LYS A 206 -10.99 2.71 4.59
CA LYS A 206 -11.60 1.92 3.50
C LYS A 206 -10.83 2.06 2.20
N PHE A 207 -10.47 3.28 1.81
CA PHE A 207 -9.67 3.52 0.60
C PHE A 207 -8.34 2.75 0.66
N LEU A 208 -7.59 2.86 1.76
CA LEU A 208 -6.31 2.15 1.93
C LEU A 208 -6.48 0.63 1.88
N TYR A 209 -7.51 0.10 2.53
CA TYR A 209 -7.79 -1.33 2.53
C TYR A 209 -8.05 -1.87 1.11
N TRP A 210 -8.91 -1.21 0.34
CA TRP A 210 -9.25 -1.63 -1.00
C TRP A 210 -8.13 -1.37 -2.01
N ALA A 211 -7.42 -0.26 -1.88
CA ALA A 211 -6.23 0.03 -2.69
C ALA A 211 -5.11 -0.99 -2.44
N ALA A 212 -4.85 -1.34 -1.17
CA ALA A 212 -3.90 -2.40 -0.83
C ALA A 212 -4.33 -3.75 -1.40
N GLY A 213 -5.60 -4.13 -1.28
CA GLY A 213 -6.14 -5.36 -1.85
C GLY A 213 -5.93 -5.44 -3.37
N TRP A 214 -6.25 -4.36 -4.09
CA TRP A 214 -6.00 -4.26 -5.53
C TRP A 214 -4.51 -4.33 -5.87
N GLY A 215 -3.68 -3.52 -5.20
CA GLY A 215 -2.24 -3.50 -5.41
C GLY A 215 -1.59 -4.86 -5.18
N ILE A 216 -1.99 -5.61 -4.13
CA ILE A 216 -1.46 -6.95 -3.85
C ILE A 216 -1.84 -7.94 -4.97
N ILE A 217 -3.05 -7.87 -5.53
CA ILE A 217 -3.46 -8.71 -6.65
C ILE A 217 -2.57 -8.40 -7.87
N MET A 218 -2.42 -7.12 -8.23
CA MET A 218 -1.59 -6.70 -9.36
C MET A 218 -0.12 -7.09 -9.17
N MET A 219 0.44 -6.84 -7.97
CA MET A 219 1.82 -7.19 -7.62
C MET A 219 2.04 -8.70 -7.58
N GLY A 220 1.06 -9.48 -7.10
CA GLY A 220 1.11 -10.93 -7.08
C GLY A 220 1.12 -11.53 -8.48
N ILE A 221 0.22 -11.11 -9.36
CA ILE A 221 0.13 -11.57 -10.75
C ILE A 221 1.43 -11.20 -11.50
N THR A 222 1.81 -9.93 -11.50
CA THR A 222 2.99 -9.45 -12.23
C THR A 222 4.29 -10.00 -11.65
N GLY A 223 4.39 -10.12 -10.32
CA GLY A 223 5.53 -10.74 -9.64
C GLY A 223 5.69 -12.22 -10.01
N MET A 224 4.60 -12.99 -10.10
CA MET A 224 4.64 -14.39 -10.54
C MET A 224 5.03 -14.51 -12.02
N MET A 225 4.54 -13.59 -12.88
CA MET A 225 4.96 -13.52 -14.29
C MET A 225 6.46 -13.25 -14.39
N LEU A 226 7.00 -12.31 -13.61
CA LEU A 226 8.43 -11.99 -13.60
C LEU A 226 9.28 -13.11 -13.01
N TRP A 227 8.80 -13.83 -12.00
CA TRP A 227 9.48 -15.01 -11.47
C TRP A 227 9.59 -16.13 -12.50
N ARG A 228 8.57 -16.25 -13.37
CA ARG A 228 8.51 -17.24 -14.45
C ARG A 228 8.64 -16.59 -15.83
N ALA A 229 9.40 -15.48 -15.92
CA ALA A 229 9.49 -14.64 -17.12
C ALA A 229 9.78 -15.42 -18.41
N GLN A 230 10.63 -16.45 -18.32
CA GLN A 230 10.92 -17.32 -19.43
C GLN A 230 9.70 -18.12 -19.90
N PHE A 231 8.97 -18.75 -18.97
CA PHE A 231 7.75 -19.49 -19.30
C PHE A 231 6.72 -18.57 -19.97
N VAL A 232 6.54 -17.35 -19.42
CA VAL A 232 5.63 -16.35 -19.98
C VAL A 232 6.06 -15.94 -21.38
N ALA A 233 7.36 -15.70 -21.62
CA ALA A 233 7.88 -15.30 -22.93
C ALA A 233 7.75 -16.41 -23.98
N GLU A 234 7.94 -17.68 -23.60
CA GLU A 234 7.90 -18.82 -24.52
C GLU A 234 6.46 -19.27 -24.87
N HIS A 235 5.54 -19.25 -23.88
CA HIS A 235 4.21 -19.82 -24.06
C HIS A 235 3.09 -18.79 -24.27
N LEU A 236 3.32 -17.55 -23.85
CA LEU A 236 2.35 -16.47 -24.02
C LEU A 236 2.93 -15.39 -24.94
N SER A 237 3.76 -14.48 -24.42
CA SER A 237 4.37 -13.42 -25.22
C SER A 237 5.52 -12.74 -24.46
N PRO A 238 6.65 -12.41 -25.15
CA PRO A 238 7.69 -11.55 -24.55
C PRO A 238 7.18 -10.17 -24.12
N GLN A 239 6.20 -9.60 -24.85
CA GLN A 239 5.58 -8.31 -24.51
C GLN A 239 4.90 -8.33 -23.14
N LEU A 240 4.30 -9.47 -22.75
CA LEU A 240 3.69 -9.61 -21.42
C LEU A 240 4.72 -9.52 -20.29
N VAL A 241 5.95 -9.97 -20.48
CA VAL A 241 7.02 -9.81 -19.50
C VAL A 241 7.39 -8.33 -19.35
N GLU A 242 7.47 -7.58 -20.47
CA GLU A 242 7.73 -6.14 -20.45
C GLU A 242 6.60 -5.37 -19.75
N ILE A 243 5.35 -5.69 -20.05
CA ILE A 243 4.18 -5.10 -19.38
C ILE A 243 4.21 -5.43 -17.88
N ALA A 244 4.45 -6.69 -17.52
CA ALA A 244 4.52 -7.09 -16.11
C ALA A 244 5.64 -6.34 -15.36
N GLN A 245 6.78 -6.10 -15.99
CA GLN A 245 7.89 -5.34 -15.41
C GLN A 245 7.51 -3.87 -15.20
N ALA A 246 6.88 -3.23 -16.18
CA ALA A 246 6.40 -1.86 -16.08
C ALA A 246 5.38 -1.72 -14.93
N VAL A 247 4.31 -2.51 -14.98
CA VAL A 247 3.24 -2.49 -13.96
C VAL A 247 3.81 -2.76 -12.57
N HIS A 248 4.58 -3.85 -12.40
CA HIS A 248 5.15 -4.24 -11.10
C HIS A 248 6.03 -3.15 -10.51
N SER A 249 6.87 -2.53 -11.33
CA SER A 249 7.81 -1.51 -10.86
C SER A 249 7.13 -0.16 -10.53
N HIS A 250 6.13 0.26 -11.29
CA HIS A 250 5.40 1.50 -11.01
C HIS A 250 4.45 1.34 -9.82
N GLU A 251 3.75 0.20 -9.73
CA GLU A 251 2.92 -0.12 -8.58
C GLU A 251 3.74 -0.21 -7.29
N ALA A 252 4.97 -0.76 -7.33
CA ALA A 252 5.87 -0.78 -6.18
C ALA A 252 6.22 0.63 -5.69
N VAL A 253 6.43 1.59 -6.60
CA VAL A 253 6.68 2.99 -6.25
C VAL A 253 5.42 3.61 -5.65
N LEU A 254 4.26 3.43 -6.30
CA LEU A 254 2.99 3.95 -5.80
C LEU A 254 2.68 3.42 -4.40
N ALA A 255 2.75 2.09 -4.20
CA ALA A 255 2.50 1.46 -2.91
C ALA A 255 3.47 1.95 -1.83
N THR A 256 4.75 2.13 -2.16
CA THR A 256 5.76 2.64 -1.22
C THR A 256 5.39 4.03 -0.73
N PHE A 257 5.12 4.97 -1.64
CA PHE A 257 4.78 6.34 -1.25
C PHE A 257 3.42 6.43 -0.58
N ALA A 258 2.42 5.65 -1.02
CA ALA A 258 1.13 5.59 -0.36
C ALA A 258 1.25 5.08 1.09
N LEU A 259 2.09 4.07 1.34
CA LEU A 259 2.32 3.56 2.70
C LEU A 259 3.13 4.53 3.54
N LEU A 260 4.25 5.05 3.05
CA LEU A 260 5.12 5.93 3.85
C LEU A 260 4.51 7.32 4.09
N CYS A 261 3.91 7.94 3.07
CA CYS A 261 3.43 9.31 3.19
C CYS A 261 1.98 9.41 3.66
N PHE A 262 1.16 8.39 3.41
CA PHE A 262 -0.25 8.43 3.73
C PHE A 262 -0.60 7.51 4.89
N HIS A 263 -0.36 6.19 4.76
CA HIS A 263 -0.71 5.25 5.83
C HIS A 263 0.05 5.54 7.14
N VAL A 264 1.37 5.72 7.07
CA VAL A 264 2.20 6.02 8.27
C VAL A 264 1.79 7.34 8.88
N TYR A 265 1.48 8.37 8.09
CA TYR A 265 0.99 9.64 8.62
C TYR A 265 -0.32 9.45 9.39
N PHE A 266 -1.36 8.88 8.78
CA PHE A 266 -2.67 8.75 9.41
C PHE A 266 -2.69 7.74 10.56
N ALA A 267 -1.81 6.73 10.56
CA ALA A 267 -1.74 5.73 11.62
C ALA A 267 -0.85 6.14 12.80
N HIS A 268 0.18 6.99 12.58
CA HIS A 268 1.21 7.24 13.59
C HIS A 268 1.58 8.71 13.77
N LEU A 269 1.74 9.46 12.68
CA LEU A 269 2.34 10.81 12.74
C LEU A 269 1.32 11.93 12.85
N ARG A 270 0.05 11.66 12.63
CA ARG A 270 -1.01 12.66 12.75
C ARG A 270 -1.05 13.18 14.20
N PRO A 271 -1.15 14.51 14.42
CA PRO A 271 -1.00 15.11 15.74
C PRO A 271 -1.90 14.54 16.86
N ASP A 272 -3.09 14.07 16.51
CA ASP A 272 -4.07 13.49 17.47
C ASP A 272 -3.73 12.06 17.92
N VAL A 273 -2.85 11.36 17.21
CA VAL A 273 -2.42 9.98 17.54
C VAL A 273 -0.92 9.87 17.83
N PHE A 274 -0.17 10.97 17.64
CA PHE A 274 1.28 10.98 17.88
C PHE A 274 1.65 10.53 19.31
N PRO A 275 2.68 9.67 19.54
CA PRO A 275 3.66 9.20 18.54
C PRO A 275 3.18 8.03 17.68
N MET A 276 2.11 7.31 18.07
CA MET A 276 1.48 6.28 17.24
C MET A 276 0.15 5.78 17.84
N SER A 277 -0.77 5.37 16.98
CA SER A 277 -1.91 4.53 17.39
C SER A 277 -1.41 3.14 17.77
N MET A 278 -1.85 2.62 18.90
CA MET A 278 -1.45 1.30 19.42
C MET A 278 -2.39 0.16 18.98
N VAL A 279 -3.35 0.43 18.11
CA VAL A 279 -4.35 -0.55 17.66
C VAL A 279 -3.70 -1.76 17.01
N TRP A 280 -2.72 -1.55 16.15
CA TRP A 280 -2.02 -2.61 15.41
C TRP A 280 -1.20 -3.57 16.29
N LEU A 281 -0.85 -3.16 17.52
CA LEU A 281 -0.06 -3.97 18.46
C LEU A 281 -0.93 -4.54 19.59
N THR A 282 -1.84 -3.73 20.15
CA THR A 282 -2.63 -4.09 21.32
C THR A 282 -4.06 -4.53 21.00
N GLY A 283 -4.53 -4.21 19.80
CA GLY A 283 -5.92 -4.37 19.39
C GLY A 283 -6.88 -3.38 20.06
N LYS A 284 -6.39 -2.38 20.80
CA LYS A 284 -7.20 -1.41 21.53
C LYS A 284 -7.05 -0.02 20.96
N ILE A 285 -8.17 0.68 20.78
CA ILE A 285 -8.24 2.10 20.41
C ILE A 285 -8.51 2.94 21.67
N SER A 286 -7.90 4.12 21.78
CA SER A 286 -8.24 5.07 22.83
C SER A 286 -9.61 5.71 22.56
N LEU A 287 -10.37 6.04 23.60
CA LEU A 287 -11.65 6.74 23.45
C LEU A 287 -11.46 8.14 22.84
N LYS A 288 -10.31 8.79 23.08
CA LYS A 288 -9.94 10.06 22.44
C LYS A 288 -9.82 9.92 20.91
N GLU A 289 -9.05 8.92 20.45
CA GLU A 289 -8.91 8.62 19.03
C GLU A 289 -10.25 8.22 18.39
N MET A 290 -11.05 7.41 19.11
CA MET A 290 -12.38 7.01 18.65
C MET A 290 -13.31 8.21 18.48
N LYS A 291 -13.35 9.13 19.45
CA LYS A 291 -14.18 10.34 19.39
C LYS A 291 -13.84 11.22 18.20
N LEU A 292 -12.55 11.46 17.95
CA LEU A 292 -12.09 12.34 16.87
C LEU A 292 -12.25 11.72 15.47
N ARG A 293 -12.05 10.42 15.34
CA ARG A 293 -11.91 9.76 14.01
C ARG A 293 -13.10 8.87 13.65
N HIS A 294 -13.88 8.44 14.66
CA HIS A 294 -14.99 7.50 14.56
C HIS A 294 -16.17 7.94 15.42
N ALA A 295 -16.56 9.21 15.27
CA ALA A 295 -17.55 9.86 16.15
C ALA A 295 -18.88 9.09 16.28
N LEU A 296 -19.37 8.46 15.19
CA LEU A 296 -20.59 7.65 15.26
C LEU A 296 -20.38 6.34 16.06
N GLU A 297 -19.19 5.73 16.00
CA GLU A 297 -18.88 4.55 16.83
C GLU A 297 -18.75 4.95 18.31
N TYR A 298 -18.16 6.12 18.58
CA TYR A 298 -18.04 6.67 19.93
C TYR A 298 -19.42 6.96 20.55
N GLU A 299 -20.31 7.64 19.84
CA GLU A 299 -21.69 7.91 20.28
C GLU A 299 -22.45 6.60 20.59
N GLN A 300 -22.33 5.58 19.73
CA GLN A 300 -22.93 4.26 19.98
C GLN A 300 -22.32 3.55 21.20
N HIS A 301 -21.06 3.79 21.50
CA HIS A 301 -20.41 3.22 22.69
C HIS A 301 -20.92 3.90 23.96
N GLU A 302 -21.05 5.23 23.98
CA GLU A 302 -21.60 5.97 25.09
C GLU A 302 -23.05 5.54 25.39
N HIS A 303 -23.93 5.46 24.39
CA HIS A 303 -25.31 4.99 24.59
C HIS A 303 -25.37 3.60 25.23
N ARG A 304 -24.53 2.67 24.77
CA ARG A 304 -24.49 1.31 25.37
C ARG A 304 -24.02 1.29 26.83
N GLN A 305 -23.20 2.26 27.24
CA GLN A 305 -22.78 2.37 28.66
C GLN A 305 -23.86 2.99 29.55
N LEU A 306 -24.77 3.79 28.99
CA LEU A 306 -25.90 4.40 29.74
C LEU A 306 -27.07 3.42 29.89
N ASP A 307 -27.21 2.46 28.98
CA ASP A 307 -28.32 1.48 28.93
C ASP A 307 -27.99 0.17 29.69
N GLY A 308 -26.76 -0.03 30.18
CA GLY A 308 -26.30 -1.24 30.87
C GLY A 308 -25.85 -0.96 32.27
#